data_7a49ab519d3107593b6a59d22e95400a
#
_entry.id   7a49ab519d3107593b6a59d22e95400a
#
_cell.length_a   1.000
_cell.length_b   1.000
_cell.length_c   1.000
_cell.angle_alpha   90.00
_cell.angle_beta   90.00
_cell.angle_gamma   90.00
#
_symmetry.space_group_name_H-M   'P 1'
#
loop_
_entity.id
_entity.type
_entity.pdbx_description
1 polymer ?
#
loop_
_entity_poly.entity_id
_entity_poly.type
_entity_poly.pdbx_seq_one_letter_code
_entity_poly.pdbx_strand_id
1 'polypeptide(L)'
;MAITTNGLKYHKLEKLKQLEDKLKGLNKWLSRSQKRSKNRQKIILKIQRVNQKIKNMKKFYNHLITNKLVKENDIIITETLKVKDMIVDGKSKLAKYISNSNLSEIIHQLKYKARWYNKRLYQINTYYPSSQTCSNCKTKNKELKDLSIREWECPSCNFKHDRDINASLNILDEGIKLYLKDLRAELSI
;
A
#
# COMPACT_ATOMS: atom_id res chain seq x y z
N MET A 1 4.39 0.08 -1.97
CA MET A 1 4.15 -0.18 -3.40
C MET A 1 2.67 -0.47 -3.57
N ALA A 2 1.99 0.12 -4.53
CA ALA A 2 0.62 -0.22 -4.90
C ALA A 2 0.66 -0.83 -6.31
N ILE A 3 -0.19 -1.82 -6.55
CA ILE A 3 -0.29 -2.53 -7.83
C ILE A 3 -1.75 -2.51 -8.25
N THR A 4 -1.99 -2.23 -9.52
CA THR A 4 -3.31 -2.17 -10.12
C THR A 4 -3.56 -3.39 -11.01
N THR A 5 -4.80 -3.67 -11.33
CA THR A 5 -5.21 -4.83 -12.15
C THR A 5 -4.64 -4.82 -13.56
N ASN A 6 -4.31 -3.63 -14.10
CA ASN A 6 -3.62 -3.47 -15.39
C ASN A 6 -2.09 -3.65 -15.28
N GLY A 7 -1.57 -4.15 -14.15
CA GLY A 7 -0.15 -4.42 -13.93
C GLY A 7 0.72 -3.19 -13.63
N LEU A 8 0.14 -1.98 -13.52
CA LEU A 8 0.92 -0.80 -13.14
C LEU A 8 1.41 -0.92 -11.70
N LYS A 9 2.73 -0.85 -11.53
CA LYS A 9 3.42 -0.91 -10.23
C LYS A 9 3.90 0.49 -9.85
N TYR A 10 3.32 1.07 -8.79
CA TYR A 10 3.76 2.35 -8.23
C TYR A 10 4.93 2.14 -7.29
N HIS A 11 6.13 2.37 -7.80
CA HIS A 11 7.38 2.21 -7.06
C HIS A 11 7.69 3.42 -6.17
N LYS A 12 8.58 3.18 -5.21
CA LYS A 12 9.13 4.25 -4.38
C LYS A 12 10.00 5.19 -5.23
N LEU A 13 9.81 6.50 -5.04
CA LEU A 13 10.61 7.51 -5.74
C LEU A 13 12.09 7.42 -5.35
N GLU A 14 12.99 7.50 -6.33
CA GLU A 14 14.45 7.50 -6.10
C GLU A 14 14.88 8.64 -5.17
N LYS A 15 14.32 9.84 -5.35
CA LYS A 15 14.54 10.98 -4.45
C LYS A 15 14.20 10.69 -2.99
N LEU A 16 13.18 9.87 -2.75
CA LEU A 16 12.79 9.48 -1.39
C LEU A 16 13.84 8.56 -0.76
N LYS A 17 14.41 7.64 -1.54
CA LYS A 17 15.51 6.75 -1.11
C LYS A 17 16.75 7.57 -0.73
N GLN A 18 17.13 8.54 -1.56
CA GLN A 18 18.25 9.45 -1.27
C GLN A 18 18.06 10.22 0.05
N LEU A 19 16.84 10.72 0.32
CA LEU A 19 16.54 11.39 1.58
C LEU A 19 16.59 10.45 2.79
N GLU A 20 16.15 9.22 2.65
CA GLU A 20 16.22 8.21 3.71
C GLU A 20 17.67 7.81 4.00
N ASP A 21 18.53 7.69 2.99
CA ASP A 21 19.96 7.42 3.18
C ASP A 21 20.66 8.60 3.84
N LYS A 22 20.34 9.84 3.46
CA LYS A 22 20.78 11.05 4.17
C LYS A 22 20.35 11.04 5.64
N LEU A 23 19.11 10.64 5.92
CA LEU A 23 18.60 10.53 7.28
C LEU A 23 19.36 9.49 8.11
N LYS A 24 19.69 8.33 7.52
CA LYS A 24 20.55 7.31 8.17
C LYS A 24 21.91 7.87 8.53
N GLY A 25 22.57 8.61 7.62
CA GLY A 25 23.84 9.27 7.87
C GLY A 25 23.76 10.28 9.02
N LEU A 26 22.74 11.14 9.02
CA LEU A 26 22.53 12.11 10.09
C LEU A 26 22.27 11.45 11.45
N ASN A 27 21.52 10.36 11.51
CA ASN A 27 21.30 9.61 12.75
C ASN A 27 22.59 8.96 13.27
N LYS A 28 23.45 8.45 12.37
CA LYS A 28 24.80 7.95 12.73
C LYS A 28 25.69 9.07 13.31
N TRP A 29 25.62 10.28 12.78
CA TRP A 29 26.32 11.44 13.35
C TRP A 29 25.74 11.84 14.71
N LEU A 30 24.42 11.84 14.85
CA LEU A 30 23.75 12.16 16.10
C LEU A 30 24.17 11.20 17.23
N SER A 31 24.27 9.89 16.95
CA SER A 31 24.67 8.89 17.94
C SER A 31 26.10 9.09 18.46
N ARG A 32 26.99 9.64 17.62
CA ARG A 32 28.41 9.92 17.95
C ARG A 32 28.63 11.30 18.54
N SER A 33 27.64 12.20 18.49
CA SER A 33 27.78 13.58 18.96
C SER A 33 27.64 13.67 20.47
N GLN A 34 28.47 14.54 21.08
CA GLN A 34 28.43 14.81 22.53
C GLN A 34 27.06 15.34 22.96
N LYS A 35 26.48 14.74 24.01
CA LYS A 35 25.19 15.17 24.58
C LYS A 35 25.25 16.64 24.99
N ARG A 36 24.14 17.37 24.78
CA ARG A 36 23.99 18.82 25.11
C ARG A 36 24.88 19.78 24.31
N SER A 37 25.72 19.34 23.37
CA SER A 37 26.53 20.24 22.55
C SER A 37 25.72 21.04 21.54
N LYS A 38 26.15 22.25 21.19
CA LYS A 38 25.56 23.06 20.10
C LYS A 38 25.57 22.32 18.77
N ASN A 39 26.58 21.49 18.53
CA ASN A 39 26.71 20.69 17.31
C ASN A 39 25.62 19.61 17.21
N ARG A 40 25.32 18.95 18.34
CA ARG A 40 24.21 18.01 18.42
C ARG A 40 22.86 18.66 18.10
N GLN A 41 22.61 19.86 18.59
CA GLN A 41 21.40 20.62 18.29
C GLN A 41 21.27 20.92 16.79
N LYS A 42 22.37 21.33 16.14
CA LYS A 42 22.40 21.54 14.67
C LYS A 42 22.07 20.27 13.90
N ILE A 43 22.58 19.10 14.36
CA ILE A 43 22.26 17.81 13.72
C ILE A 43 20.78 17.47 13.89
N ILE A 44 20.19 17.67 15.07
CA ILE A 44 18.77 17.45 15.33
C ILE A 44 17.91 18.30 14.38
N LEU A 45 18.22 19.58 14.22
CA LEU A 45 17.51 20.45 13.27
C LEU A 45 17.61 19.96 11.83
N LYS A 46 18.79 19.47 11.41
CA LYS A 46 18.95 18.86 10.07
C LYS A 46 18.09 17.62 9.91
N ILE A 47 18.02 16.75 10.93
CA ILE A 47 17.18 15.56 10.94
C ILE A 47 15.70 15.94 10.81
N GLN A 48 15.22 16.90 11.58
CA GLN A 48 13.83 17.39 11.51
C GLN A 48 13.48 17.90 10.12
N ARG A 49 14.36 18.72 9.50
CA ARG A 49 14.16 19.22 8.13
C ARG A 49 14.12 18.10 7.08
N VAL A 50 14.97 17.08 7.22
CA VAL A 50 14.95 15.91 6.29
C VAL A 50 13.70 15.10 6.50
N ASN A 51 13.27 14.84 7.73
CA ASN A 51 12.01 14.13 8.03
C ASN A 51 10.81 14.88 7.46
N GLN A 52 10.76 16.21 7.60
CA GLN A 52 9.68 17.02 7.01
C GLN A 52 9.66 16.91 5.47
N LYS A 53 10.83 16.93 4.81
CA LYS A 53 10.92 16.72 3.35
C LYS A 53 10.42 15.34 2.94
N ILE A 54 10.80 14.29 3.68
CA ILE A 54 10.33 12.92 3.44
C ILE A 54 8.79 12.86 3.57
N LYS A 55 8.24 13.42 4.65
CA LYS A 55 6.78 13.46 4.88
C LYS A 55 6.04 14.17 3.75
N ASN A 56 6.50 15.35 3.36
CA ASN A 56 5.89 16.14 2.30
C ASN A 56 5.95 15.42 0.95
N MET A 57 7.09 14.81 0.62
CA MET A 57 7.27 14.06 -0.62
C MET A 57 6.37 12.82 -0.68
N LYS A 58 6.27 12.06 0.41
CA LYS A 58 5.33 10.92 0.51
C LYS A 58 3.88 11.39 0.32
N LYS A 59 3.48 12.46 1.01
CA LYS A 59 2.13 13.02 0.88
C LYS A 59 1.83 13.46 -0.55
N PHE A 60 2.73 14.19 -1.17
CA PHE A 60 2.61 14.64 -2.57
C PHE A 60 2.46 13.45 -3.52
N TYR A 61 3.32 12.44 -3.39
CA TYR A 61 3.26 11.25 -4.25
C TYR A 61 1.96 10.46 -4.08
N ASN A 62 1.48 10.31 -2.84
CA ASN A 62 0.18 9.70 -2.59
C ASN A 62 -0.95 10.49 -3.27
N HIS A 63 -0.89 11.83 -3.23
CA HIS A 63 -1.87 12.66 -3.93
C HIS A 63 -1.85 12.48 -5.44
N LEU A 64 -0.67 12.33 -6.05
CA LEU A 64 -0.54 12.06 -7.49
C LEU A 64 -1.20 10.73 -7.86
N ILE A 65 -0.87 9.66 -7.13
CA ILE A 65 -1.44 8.32 -7.37
C ILE A 65 -2.96 8.33 -7.19
N THR A 66 -3.44 8.85 -6.05
CA THR A 66 -4.87 8.82 -5.74
C THR A 66 -5.68 9.72 -6.64
N ASN A 67 -5.15 10.87 -7.11
CA ASN A 67 -5.80 11.71 -8.11
C ASN A 67 -5.93 10.99 -9.45
N LYS A 68 -4.87 10.32 -9.89
CA LYS A 68 -4.89 9.53 -11.12
C LYS A 68 -5.95 8.44 -11.03
N LEU A 69 -5.93 7.63 -9.97
CA LEU A 69 -6.87 6.53 -9.80
C LEU A 69 -8.34 7.00 -9.79
N VAL A 70 -8.64 8.10 -9.08
CA VAL A 70 -10.02 8.61 -8.98
C VAL A 70 -10.49 9.26 -10.28
N LYS A 71 -9.60 9.89 -11.06
CA LYS A 71 -9.96 10.51 -12.34
C LYS A 71 -10.17 9.49 -13.45
N GLU A 72 -9.40 8.40 -13.45
CA GLU A 72 -9.41 7.40 -14.52
C GLU A 72 -10.41 6.26 -14.29
N ASN A 73 -11.03 6.18 -13.09
CA ASN A 73 -11.91 5.04 -12.75
C ASN A 73 -13.19 5.52 -12.07
N ASP A 74 -14.33 4.95 -12.45
CA ASP A 74 -15.63 5.21 -11.82
C ASP A 74 -15.83 4.37 -10.56
N ILE A 75 -15.22 3.19 -10.54
CA ILE A 75 -15.28 2.25 -9.41
C ILE A 75 -13.86 1.88 -9.02
N ILE A 76 -13.53 2.06 -7.75
CA ILE A 76 -12.24 1.71 -7.18
C ILE A 76 -12.47 0.64 -6.12
N ILE A 77 -11.71 -0.44 -6.20
CA ILE A 77 -11.78 -1.56 -5.26
C ILE A 77 -10.44 -1.73 -4.59
N THR A 78 -10.45 -1.84 -3.28
CA THR A 78 -9.24 -2.03 -2.46
C THR A 78 -9.46 -3.10 -1.39
N GLU A 79 -8.38 -3.67 -0.90
CA GLU A 79 -8.44 -4.49 0.31
C GLU A 79 -8.62 -3.62 1.56
N THR A 80 -9.19 -4.20 2.60
CA THR A 80 -9.25 -3.57 3.94
C THR A 80 -7.98 -3.93 4.71
N LEU A 81 -7.08 -2.95 4.88
CA LEU A 81 -5.83 -3.14 5.60
C LEU A 81 -5.98 -2.72 7.07
N LYS A 82 -5.89 -3.68 7.97
CA LYS A 82 -5.78 -3.43 9.41
C LYS A 82 -4.31 -3.14 9.77
N VAL A 83 -3.82 -1.98 9.35
CA VAL A 83 -2.41 -1.58 9.53
C VAL A 83 -1.97 -1.64 10.99
N LYS A 84 -2.86 -1.37 11.95
CA LYS A 84 -2.58 -1.48 13.40
C LYS A 84 -2.26 -2.91 13.79
N ASP A 85 -3.04 -3.88 13.32
CA ASP A 85 -2.89 -5.30 13.66
C ASP A 85 -1.64 -5.90 13.00
N MET A 86 -1.20 -5.31 11.87
CA MET A 86 0.03 -5.72 11.18
C MET A 86 1.32 -5.22 11.87
N ILE A 87 1.21 -4.30 12.85
CA ILE A 87 2.34 -3.69 13.58
C ILE A 87 2.46 -4.26 15.00
N VAL A 88 1.87 -5.43 15.27
CA VAL A 88 1.75 -6.00 16.64
C VAL A 88 3.07 -6.03 17.42
N ASP A 89 4.20 -6.24 16.76
CA ASP A 89 5.51 -6.30 17.45
C ASP A 89 6.33 -4.99 17.39
N GLY A 90 5.82 -3.89 16.84
CA GLY A 90 6.44 -2.54 16.79
C GLY A 90 7.95 -2.42 16.48
N LYS A 91 8.72 -3.46 16.80
CA LYS A 91 10.18 -3.54 16.69
C LYS A 91 10.65 -4.31 15.46
N SER A 92 9.80 -5.09 14.80
CA SER A 92 10.18 -5.89 13.63
C SER A 92 10.52 -5.01 12.43
N LYS A 93 11.41 -5.48 11.55
CA LYS A 93 11.72 -4.80 10.28
C LYS A 93 10.45 -4.63 9.43
N LEU A 94 9.55 -5.60 9.49
CA LEU A 94 8.26 -5.61 8.79
C LEU A 94 7.33 -4.52 9.33
N ALA A 95 7.17 -4.39 10.65
CA ALA A 95 6.37 -3.35 11.29
C ALA A 95 6.84 -1.94 10.88
N LYS A 96 8.16 -1.72 10.87
CA LYS A 96 8.77 -0.46 10.40
C LYS A 96 8.50 -0.22 8.91
N TYR A 97 8.55 -1.26 8.08
CA TYR A 97 8.25 -1.15 6.66
C TYR A 97 6.77 -0.79 6.43
N ILE A 98 5.85 -1.45 7.09
CA ILE A 98 4.41 -1.20 7.01
C ILE A 98 4.07 0.21 7.50
N SER A 99 4.60 0.62 8.66
CA SER A 99 4.44 1.99 9.18
C SER A 99 4.96 3.05 8.19
N ASN A 100 6.07 2.77 7.50
CA ASN A 100 6.65 3.67 6.49
C ASN A 100 5.93 3.65 5.14
N SER A 101 5.08 2.66 4.86
CA SER A 101 4.45 2.48 3.54
C SER A 101 3.34 3.49 3.24
N ASN A 102 2.85 4.22 4.25
CA ASN A 102 1.75 5.19 4.12
C ASN A 102 0.45 4.62 3.48
N LEU A 103 0.22 3.31 3.56
CA LEU A 103 -0.96 2.66 2.97
C LEU A 103 -2.27 3.23 3.52
N SER A 104 -2.33 3.48 4.83
CA SER A 104 -3.50 4.11 5.48
C SER A 104 -3.82 5.48 4.88
N GLU A 105 -2.80 6.27 4.55
CA GLU A 105 -2.97 7.60 3.95
C GLU A 105 -3.52 7.51 2.53
N ILE A 106 -3.06 6.53 1.73
CA ILE A 106 -3.59 6.29 0.38
C ILE A 106 -5.09 5.95 0.45
N ILE A 107 -5.47 5.02 1.31
CA ILE A 107 -6.88 4.63 1.49
C ILE A 107 -7.72 5.81 1.98
N HIS A 108 -7.20 6.58 2.95
CA HIS A 108 -7.87 7.79 3.42
C HIS A 108 -8.08 8.80 2.28
N GLN A 109 -7.05 9.04 1.46
CA GLN A 109 -7.13 9.94 0.32
C GLN A 109 -8.11 9.44 -0.75
N LEU A 110 -8.15 8.15 -1.04
CA LEU A 110 -9.12 7.57 -1.97
C LEU A 110 -10.56 7.76 -1.46
N LYS A 111 -10.82 7.57 -0.16
CA LYS A 111 -12.16 7.73 0.43
C LYS A 111 -12.76 9.11 0.21
N TYR A 112 -12.03 10.18 0.57
CA TYR A 112 -12.60 11.52 0.41
C TYR A 112 -12.58 12.00 -1.03
N LYS A 113 -11.58 11.62 -1.83
CA LYS A 113 -11.53 11.99 -3.24
C LYS A 113 -12.60 11.28 -4.07
N ALA A 114 -12.86 10.00 -3.83
CA ALA A 114 -13.95 9.29 -4.47
C ALA A 114 -15.29 10.01 -4.24
N ARG A 115 -15.55 10.47 -3.01
CA ARG A 115 -16.74 11.30 -2.70
C ARG A 115 -16.74 12.63 -3.48
N TRP A 116 -15.62 13.35 -3.52
CA TRP A 116 -15.52 14.64 -4.24
C TRP A 116 -15.76 14.51 -5.74
N TYR A 117 -15.33 13.40 -6.34
CA TYR A 117 -15.50 13.14 -7.76
C TYR A 117 -16.71 12.28 -8.11
N ASN A 118 -17.61 12.05 -7.14
CA ASN A 118 -18.78 11.18 -7.28
C ASN A 118 -18.44 9.80 -7.83
N LYS A 119 -17.36 9.19 -7.30
CA LYS A 119 -16.88 7.86 -7.65
C LYS A 119 -17.19 6.87 -6.53
N ARG A 120 -17.32 5.59 -6.86
CA ARG A 120 -17.60 4.53 -5.90
C ARG A 120 -16.28 3.89 -5.42
N LEU A 121 -16.14 3.72 -4.10
CA LEU A 121 -14.99 3.03 -3.49
C LEU A 121 -15.49 1.85 -2.65
N TYR A 122 -15.07 0.66 -3.02
CA TYR A 122 -15.36 -0.58 -2.29
C TYR A 122 -14.11 -1.11 -1.59
N GLN A 123 -14.30 -1.60 -0.37
CA GLN A 123 -13.26 -2.28 0.39
C GLN A 123 -13.70 -3.71 0.67
N ILE A 124 -12.94 -4.69 0.17
CA ILE A 124 -13.22 -6.11 0.41
C ILE A 124 -12.85 -6.52 1.83
N ASN A 125 -13.32 -7.70 2.25
CA ASN A 125 -13.02 -8.25 3.58
C ASN A 125 -11.50 -8.42 3.78
N THR A 126 -11.01 -8.05 4.97
CA THR A 126 -9.59 -8.16 5.38
C THR A 126 -9.04 -9.58 5.26
N TYR A 127 -9.87 -10.59 5.51
CA TYR A 127 -9.46 -11.99 5.52
C TYR A 127 -9.65 -12.71 4.20
N TYR A 128 -10.04 -12.00 3.15
CA TYR A 128 -10.16 -12.60 1.83
C TYR A 128 -8.77 -13.03 1.30
N PRO A 129 -8.58 -14.33 0.95
CA PRO A 129 -7.28 -14.87 0.60
C PRO A 129 -6.86 -14.54 -0.83
N SER A 130 -6.86 -13.26 -1.20
CA SER A 130 -6.63 -12.78 -2.56
C SER A 130 -5.32 -13.28 -3.19
N SER A 131 -4.22 -13.31 -2.40
CA SER A 131 -2.91 -13.76 -2.89
C SER A 131 -2.74 -15.28 -2.94
N GLN A 132 -3.64 -16.05 -2.30
CA GLN A 132 -3.58 -17.50 -2.24
C GLN A 132 -4.55 -18.18 -3.22
N THR A 133 -5.44 -17.43 -3.86
CA THR A 133 -6.47 -17.93 -4.76
C THR A 133 -6.04 -17.68 -6.21
N CYS A 134 -6.12 -18.67 -7.06
CA CYS A 134 -5.89 -18.51 -8.49
C CYS A 134 -6.97 -17.61 -9.10
N SER A 135 -6.60 -16.53 -9.79
CA SER A 135 -7.56 -15.63 -10.43
C SER A 135 -8.28 -16.27 -11.61
N ASN A 136 -7.69 -17.31 -12.24
CA ASN A 136 -8.26 -18.02 -13.36
C ASN A 136 -9.28 -19.07 -12.92
N CYS A 137 -8.88 -20.08 -12.13
CA CYS A 137 -9.73 -21.22 -11.77
C CYS A 137 -10.31 -21.18 -10.36
N LYS A 138 -9.96 -20.14 -9.57
CA LYS A 138 -10.40 -19.94 -8.18
C LYS A 138 -9.91 -21.00 -7.17
N THR A 139 -9.07 -21.94 -7.57
CA THR A 139 -8.45 -22.90 -6.64
C THR A 139 -7.52 -22.18 -5.67
N LYS A 140 -7.59 -22.56 -4.38
CA LYS A 140 -6.75 -22.00 -3.33
C LYS A 140 -5.46 -22.80 -3.18
N ASN A 141 -4.32 -22.15 -3.33
CA ASN A 141 -2.99 -22.71 -3.07
C ASN A 141 -2.46 -22.27 -1.70
N LYS A 142 -2.32 -23.23 -0.77
CA LYS A 142 -1.86 -22.98 0.61
C LYS A 142 -0.37 -22.68 0.71
N GLU A 143 0.44 -23.08 -0.26
CA GLU A 143 1.89 -22.86 -0.29
C GLU A 143 2.24 -21.38 -0.44
N LEU A 144 1.34 -20.59 -1.02
CA LEU A 144 1.47 -19.15 -1.19
C LEU A 144 1.35 -18.34 0.12
N LYS A 145 1.29 -19.00 1.27
CA LYS A 145 1.51 -18.33 2.57
C LYS A 145 2.93 -17.79 2.68
N ASP A 146 3.90 -18.43 2.03
CA ASP A 146 5.26 -17.90 1.94
C ASP A 146 5.27 -16.61 1.10
N LEU A 147 5.67 -15.50 1.75
CA LEU A 147 5.73 -14.18 1.12
C LEU A 147 6.90 -14.01 0.17
N SER A 148 7.86 -14.93 0.15
CA SER A 148 9.02 -14.90 -0.77
C SER A 148 8.64 -15.30 -2.20
N ILE A 149 7.60 -16.12 -2.37
CA ILE A 149 7.11 -16.57 -3.67
C ILE A 149 6.45 -15.40 -4.40
N ARG A 150 7.05 -14.93 -5.49
CA ARG A 150 6.55 -13.83 -6.31
C ARG A 150 5.88 -14.28 -7.59
N GLU A 151 6.40 -15.33 -8.20
CA GLU A 151 5.85 -15.96 -9.40
C GLU A 151 5.51 -17.41 -9.07
N TRP A 152 4.40 -17.89 -9.58
CA TRP A 152 3.93 -19.25 -9.32
C TRP A 152 3.03 -19.77 -10.43
N GLU A 153 2.95 -21.09 -10.54
CA GLU A 153 2.05 -21.78 -11.46
C GLU A 153 0.94 -22.48 -10.66
N CYS A 154 -0.30 -22.37 -11.16
CA CYS A 154 -1.44 -22.95 -10.49
C CYS A 154 -1.44 -24.49 -10.64
N PRO A 155 -1.46 -25.26 -9.54
CA PRO A 155 -1.42 -26.73 -9.64
C PRO A 155 -2.68 -27.34 -10.26
N SER A 156 -3.76 -26.57 -10.38
CA SER A 156 -5.06 -27.05 -10.92
C SER A 156 -5.27 -26.71 -12.40
N CYS A 157 -4.80 -25.53 -12.85
CA CYS A 157 -5.04 -25.08 -14.23
C CYS A 157 -3.76 -24.68 -14.97
N ASN A 158 -2.60 -24.86 -14.39
CA ASN A 158 -1.27 -24.59 -14.94
C ASN A 158 -1.06 -23.12 -15.41
N PHE A 159 -1.91 -22.20 -14.96
CA PHE A 159 -1.77 -20.80 -15.31
C PHE A 159 -0.64 -20.16 -14.48
N LYS A 160 0.25 -19.41 -15.15
CA LYS A 160 1.38 -18.70 -14.49
C LYS A 160 0.94 -17.33 -14.02
N HIS A 161 1.27 -17.01 -12.79
CA HIS A 161 0.87 -15.78 -12.11
C HIS A 161 2.05 -15.01 -11.54
N ASP A 162 2.05 -13.68 -11.72
CA ASP A 162 2.67 -12.76 -10.76
C ASP A 162 1.72 -12.66 -9.55
N ARG A 163 2.24 -12.91 -8.37
CA ARG A 163 1.45 -12.97 -7.13
C ARG A 163 0.64 -11.71 -6.85
N ASP A 164 1.23 -10.55 -7.08
CA ASP A 164 0.61 -9.27 -6.75
C ASP A 164 -0.47 -8.91 -7.78
N ILE A 165 -0.23 -9.22 -9.07
CA ILE A 165 -1.23 -9.05 -10.13
C ILE A 165 -2.39 -10.02 -9.90
N ASN A 166 -2.11 -11.29 -9.61
CA ASN A 166 -3.14 -12.28 -9.28
C ASN A 166 -4.01 -11.82 -8.09
N ALA A 167 -3.39 -11.30 -7.03
CA ALA A 167 -4.12 -10.76 -5.88
C ALA A 167 -5.01 -9.58 -6.28
N SER A 168 -4.52 -8.66 -7.12
CA SER A 168 -5.29 -7.51 -7.57
C SER A 168 -6.53 -7.90 -8.38
N LEU A 169 -6.44 -8.93 -9.23
CA LEU A 169 -7.56 -9.48 -9.99
C LEU A 169 -8.61 -10.13 -9.06
N ASN A 170 -8.17 -10.88 -8.06
CA ASN A 170 -9.10 -11.47 -7.08
C ASN A 170 -9.79 -10.41 -6.21
N ILE A 171 -9.07 -9.32 -5.86
CA ILE A 171 -9.65 -8.17 -5.14
C ILE A 171 -10.71 -7.51 -6.01
N LEU A 172 -10.45 -7.33 -7.30
CA LEU A 172 -11.41 -6.79 -8.26
C LEU A 172 -12.67 -7.65 -8.33
N ASP A 173 -12.53 -8.96 -8.55
CA ASP A 173 -13.66 -9.88 -8.64
C ASP A 173 -14.55 -9.85 -7.40
N GLU A 174 -13.96 -9.85 -6.21
CA GLU A 174 -14.69 -9.79 -4.95
C GLU A 174 -15.39 -8.45 -4.75
N GLY A 175 -14.73 -7.36 -5.13
CA GLY A 175 -15.32 -6.02 -5.06
C GLY A 175 -16.45 -5.79 -6.07
N ILE A 176 -16.40 -6.41 -7.25
CA ILE A 176 -17.49 -6.39 -8.22
C ILE A 176 -18.74 -7.05 -7.64
N LYS A 177 -18.62 -8.13 -6.88
CA LYS A 177 -19.77 -8.76 -6.20
C LYS A 177 -20.44 -7.79 -5.22
N LEU A 178 -19.63 -7.02 -4.47
CA LEU A 178 -20.15 -5.99 -3.57
C LEU A 178 -20.89 -4.90 -4.34
N TYR A 179 -20.29 -4.40 -5.42
CA TYR A 179 -20.91 -3.41 -6.29
C TYR A 179 -22.24 -3.87 -6.87
N LEU A 180 -22.29 -5.10 -7.41
CA LEU A 180 -23.53 -5.69 -7.98
C LEU A 180 -24.62 -5.90 -6.92
N LYS A 181 -24.22 -6.22 -5.67
CA LYS A 181 -25.17 -6.30 -4.54
C LYS A 181 -25.81 -4.95 -4.25
N ASP A 182 -24.99 -3.88 -4.20
CA ASP A 182 -25.50 -2.52 -3.96
C ASP A 182 -26.40 -2.05 -5.10
N LEU A 183 -26.03 -2.32 -6.37
CA LEU A 183 -26.88 -1.98 -7.52
C LEU A 183 -28.24 -2.66 -7.45
N ARG A 184 -28.29 -3.95 -7.08
CA ARG A 184 -29.57 -4.67 -6.94
C ARG A 184 -30.41 -4.05 -5.82
N ALA A 185 -29.81 -3.63 -4.72
CA ALA A 185 -30.51 -2.97 -3.64
C ALA A 185 -31.04 -1.59 -4.07
N GLU A 186 -30.28 -0.84 -4.86
CA GLU A 186 -30.70 0.45 -5.43
C GLU A 186 -31.87 0.31 -6.43
N LEU A 187 -31.94 -0.80 -7.18
CA LEU A 187 -32.99 -1.07 -8.18
C LEU A 187 -34.24 -1.74 -7.58
N SER A 188 -34.17 -2.23 -6.36
CA SER A 188 -35.29 -2.91 -5.67
C SER A 188 -36.14 -1.95 -4.84
N ILE A 189 -35.85 -0.65 -4.92
CA ILE A 189 -36.62 0.46 -4.33
C ILE A 189 -37.49 1.07 -5.43
#